data_a8d6825bf02342b2dc1b07bf18d10639
#
_entry.id   a8d6825bf02342b2dc1b07bf18d10639
#
_cell.length_a   1.000
_cell.length_b   1.000
_cell.length_c   1.000
_cell.angle_alpha   90.00
_cell.angle_beta   90.00
_cell.angle_gamma   90.00
#
_symmetry.space_group_name_H-M   'P 1'
#
loop_
_entity.id
_entity.type
_entity.pdbx_description
1 polymer ?
#
loop_
_entity_poly.entity_id
_entity_poly.type
_entity_poly.pdbx_seq_one_letter_code
_entity_poly.pdbx_strand_id
1 'polypeptide(L)'
;MLKGVLVAAAQGKVDAALFSPEAQKEIVPFIQRLSPGFLRPLGLLKSLILLEVRDEPASRIYRYRALYQDTSLLWTFTLTREGKISSLQPTEE
;
A
#
# COMPACT_ATOMS: atom_id res chain seq x y z
N MET A 1 7.26 1.30 -7.88
CA MET A 1 7.16 1.93 -6.56
C MET A 1 6.24 1.16 -5.62
N LEU A 2 5.00 0.94 -5.97
CA LEU A 2 4.04 0.28 -5.06
C LEU A 2 4.47 -1.14 -4.68
N LYS A 3 4.97 -1.92 -5.63
CA LYS A 3 5.43 -3.28 -5.34
C LYS A 3 6.49 -3.29 -4.25
N GLY A 4 7.47 -2.38 -4.34
CA GLY A 4 8.51 -2.28 -3.32
C GLY A 4 7.95 -1.88 -1.96
N VAL A 5 6.97 -0.98 -1.94
CA VAL A 5 6.30 -0.55 -0.70
C VAL A 5 5.58 -1.73 -0.06
N LEU A 6 4.85 -2.53 -0.84
CA LEU A 6 4.09 -3.66 -0.31
C LEU A 6 5.01 -4.78 0.18
N VAL A 7 6.10 -5.05 -0.54
CA VAL A 7 7.06 -6.07 -0.11
C VAL A 7 7.73 -5.65 1.20
N ALA A 8 8.14 -4.38 1.30
CA ALA A 8 8.75 -3.88 2.53
C ALA A 8 7.75 -3.88 3.69
N ALA A 9 6.49 -3.52 3.43
CA ALA A 9 5.45 -3.51 4.45
C ALA A 9 5.23 -4.90 5.05
N ALA A 10 5.28 -5.95 4.22
CA ALA A 10 5.14 -7.32 4.69
C ALA A 10 6.26 -7.72 5.63
N GLN A 11 7.41 -7.05 5.55
CA GLN A 11 8.56 -7.28 6.44
C GLN A 11 8.56 -6.33 7.63
N GLY A 12 7.52 -5.51 7.77
CA GLY A 12 7.45 -4.52 8.84
C GLY A 12 8.28 -3.27 8.60
N LYS A 13 8.75 -3.07 7.37
CA LYS A 13 9.60 -1.94 7.01
C LYS A 13 8.80 -0.93 6.21
N VAL A 14 8.98 0.34 6.54
CA VAL A 14 8.30 1.44 5.85
C VAL A 14 9.30 2.55 5.59
N ASP A 15 9.40 2.97 4.32
CA ASP A 15 10.22 4.12 3.98
C ASP A 15 9.36 5.38 4.14
N ALA A 16 9.51 6.04 5.27
CA ALA A 16 8.72 7.22 5.60
C ALA A 16 8.88 8.35 4.58
N ALA A 17 10.01 8.40 3.87
CA ALA A 17 10.24 9.44 2.88
C ALA A 17 9.28 9.37 1.69
N LEU A 18 8.68 8.21 1.44
CA LEU A 18 7.72 8.03 0.36
C LEU A 18 6.32 8.53 0.73
N PHE A 19 6.07 8.81 2.00
CA PHE A 19 4.76 9.19 2.52
C PHE A 19 4.68 10.67 2.82
N SER A 20 3.46 11.24 2.70
CA SER A 20 3.23 12.61 3.11
C SER A 20 3.41 12.75 4.62
N PRO A 21 3.68 13.98 5.15
CA PRO A 21 3.87 14.14 6.60
C PRO A 21 2.69 13.64 7.44
N GLU A 22 1.47 13.84 6.97
CA GLU A 22 0.28 13.37 7.67
C GLU A 22 0.18 11.85 7.64
N ALA A 23 0.48 11.26 6.50
CA ALA A 23 0.45 9.80 6.35
C ALA A 23 1.53 9.13 7.20
N GLN A 24 2.67 9.78 7.39
CA GLN A 24 3.72 9.23 8.25
C GLN A 24 3.24 9.02 9.68
N LYS A 25 2.35 9.87 10.16
CA LYS A 25 1.84 9.76 11.52
C LYS A 25 0.80 8.65 11.68
N GLU A 26 0.02 8.39 10.64
CA GLU A 26 -1.11 7.45 10.72
C GLU A 26 -0.82 6.13 10.06
N ILE A 27 -0.27 6.15 8.85
CA ILE A 27 -0.11 4.95 8.03
C ILE A 27 1.10 4.12 8.43
N VAL A 28 2.21 4.77 8.77
CA VAL A 28 3.41 4.04 9.14
C VAL A 28 3.18 3.15 10.36
N PRO A 29 2.62 3.67 11.48
CA PRO A 29 2.29 2.80 12.62
C PRO A 29 1.25 1.73 12.28
N PHE A 30 0.29 2.05 11.42
CA PHE A 30 -0.73 1.10 10.99
C PHE A 30 -0.12 -0.08 10.24
N ILE A 31 0.76 0.20 9.28
CA ILE A 31 1.45 -0.85 8.52
C ILE A 31 2.33 -1.69 9.44
N GLN A 32 3.04 -1.06 10.36
CA GLN A 32 3.90 -1.79 11.29
C GLN A 32 3.10 -2.73 12.19
N ARG A 33 1.87 -2.37 12.54
CA ARG A 33 0.99 -3.24 13.32
C ARG A 33 0.40 -4.36 12.48
N LEU A 34 0.10 -4.10 11.20
CA LEU A 34 -0.44 -5.11 10.30
C LEU A 34 0.57 -6.18 9.93
N SER A 35 1.84 -5.82 9.84
CA SER A 35 2.86 -6.69 9.27
C SER A 35 2.92 -8.08 9.89
N PRO A 36 3.08 -8.23 11.22
CA PRO A 36 3.29 -9.57 11.79
C PRO A 36 2.06 -10.47 11.73
N GLY A 37 0.86 -9.89 11.89
CA GLY A 37 -0.36 -10.69 12.00
C GLY A 37 -1.18 -10.80 10.73
N PHE A 38 -0.96 -9.92 9.77
CA PHE A 38 -1.79 -9.85 8.59
C PHE A 38 -0.98 -9.98 7.29
N LEU A 39 0.06 -9.16 7.12
CA LEU A 39 0.79 -9.13 5.86
C LEU A 39 1.74 -10.30 5.67
N ARG A 40 2.46 -10.71 6.71
CA ARG A 40 3.39 -11.84 6.61
C ARG A 40 2.72 -13.15 6.25
N PRO A 41 1.56 -13.50 6.83
CA PRO A 41 0.88 -14.75 6.48
C PRO A 41 0.41 -14.83 5.03
N LEU A 42 0.32 -13.69 4.33
CA LEU A 42 -0.06 -13.69 2.92
C LEU A 42 0.98 -14.32 2.01
N GLY A 43 2.22 -14.44 2.46
CA GLY A 43 3.31 -14.99 1.66
C GLY A 43 3.88 -13.98 0.68
N LEU A 44 4.49 -14.49 -0.38
CA LEU A 44 5.15 -13.64 -1.37
C LEU A 44 4.12 -12.94 -2.26
N LEU A 45 4.39 -11.68 -2.56
CA LEU A 45 3.62 -10.94 -3.55
C LEU A 45 4.05 -11.40 -4.94
N LYS A 46 3.14 -12.03 -5.68
CA LYS A 46 3.44 -12.56 -7.01
C LYS A 46 3.23 -11.55 -8.12
N SER A 47 2.16 -10.76 -8.05
CA SER A 47 1.91 -9.75 -9.07
C SER A 47 0.96 -8.68 -8.58
N LEU A 48 0.96 -7.55 -9.29
CA LEU A 48 0.03 -6.44 -9.07
C LEU A 48 -0.69 -6.16 -10.38
N ILE A 49 -2.01 -6.06 -10.31
CA ILE A 49 -2.84 -5.75 -11.46
C ILE A 49 -3.53 -4.42 -11.21
N LEU A 50 -3.29 -3.44 -12.07
CA LEU A 50 -3.96 -2.14 -11.96
C LEU A 50 -5.41 -2.29 -12.39
N LEU A 51 -6.33 -1.98 -11.48
CA LEU A 51 -7.77 -2.08 -11.73
C LEU A 51 -8.38 -0.72 -12.09
N GLU A 52 -7.92 0.33 -11.45
CA GLU A 52 -8.53 1.65 -11.60
C GLU A 52 -7.54 2.76 -11.29
N VAL A 53 -7.61 3.84 -12.04
CA VAL A 53 -6.91 5.09 -11.73
C VAL A 53 -7.96 6.19 -11.75
N ARG A 54 -8.01 6.98 -10.70
CA ARG A 54 -8.92 8.11 -10.59
C ARG A 54 -8.14 9.40 -10.35
N ASP A 55 -8.32 10.38 -11.23
CA ASP A 55 -7.71 11.69 -11.05
C ASP A 55 -8.64 12.58 -10.23
N GLU A 56 -8.12 13.09 -9.13
CA GLU A 56 -8.80 14.06 -8.27
C GLU A 56 -8.03 15.39 -8.36
N PRO A 57 -8.67 16.53 -8.00
CA PRO A 57 -7.99 17.83 -8.11
C PRO A 57 -6.67 17.92 -7.37
N ALA A 58 -6.54 17.29 -6.22
CA ALA A 58 -5.36 17.39 -5.38
C ALA A 58 -4.51 16.12 -5.35
N SER A 59 -4.96 15.04 -5.99
CA SER A 59 -4.29 13.75 -5.84
C SER A 59 -4.70 12.79 -6.96
N ARG A 60 -4.09 11.61 -6.94
CA ARG A 60 -4.45 10.52 -7.86
C ARG A 60 -4.61 9.25 -7.04
N ILE A 61 -5.74 8.56 -7.23
CA ILE A 61 -6.07 7.34 -6.50
C ILE A 61 -5.87 6.15 -7.41
N TYR A 62 -5.14 5.15 -6.92
CA TYR A 62 -4.87 3.90 -7.63
C TYR A 62 -5.48 2.74 -6.87
N ARG A 63 -6.07 1.80 -7.61
CA ARG A 63 -6.55 0.54 -7.04
C ARG A 63 -5.89 -0.60 -7.76
N TYR A 64 -5.27 -1.50 -6.98
CA TYR A 64 -4.59 -2.68 -7.50
C TYR A 64 -5.13 -3.93 -6.86
N ARG A 65 -5.16 -5.01 -7.65
CA ARG A 65 -5.31 -6.35 -7.10
C ARG A 65 -3.92 -6.92 -6.92
N ALA A 66 -3.58 -7.28 -5.68
CA ALA A 66 -2.30 -7.88 -5.34
C ALA A 66 -2.50 -9.38 -5.21
N LEU A 67 -1.78 -10.15 -6.01
CA LEU A 67 -1.82 -11.61 -5.96
C LEU A 67 -0.68 -12.11 -5.09
N TYR A 68 -1.03 -12.68 -3.96
CA TYR A 68 -0.09 -13.31 -3.04
C TYR A 68 -0.09 -14.82 -3.25
N GLN A 69 0.73 -15.54 -2.49
CA GLN A 69 0.91 -16.97 -2.68
C GLN A 69 -0.40 -17.76 -2.59
N ASP A 70 -1.24 -17.49 -1.61
CA ASP A 70 -2.47 -18.23 -1.36
C ASP A 70 -3.74 -17.39 -1.39
N THR A 71 -3.64 -16.10 -1.64
CA THR A 71 -4.78 -15.21 -1.60
C THR A 71 -4.53 -13.95 -2.40
N SER A 72 -5.57 -13.13 -2.55
CA SER A 72 -5.45 -11.82 -3.17
C SER A 72 -6.09 -10.76 -2.29
N LEU A 73 -5.59 -9.53 -2.43
CA LEU A 73 -6.11 -8.36 -1.74
C LEU A 73 -6.25 -7.22 -2.73
N LEU A 74 -7.19 -6.32 -2.43
CA LEU A 74 -7.26 -5.04 -3.12
C LEU A 74 -6.50 -4.01 -2.31
N TRP A 75 -5.58 -3.31 -2.97
CA TRP A 75 -4.86 -2.20 -2.36
C TRP A 75 -5.29 -0.91 -3.01
N THR A 76 -5.69 0.06 -2.19
CA THR A 76 -6.01 1.41 -2.63
C THR A 76 -4.95 2.34 -2.08
N PHE A 77 -4.29 3.10 -2.96
CA PHE A 77 -3.35 4.10 -2.49
C PHE A 77 -3.52 5.42 -3.24
N THR A 78 -3.25 6.50 -2.54
CA THR A 78 -3.41 7.85 -3.04
C THR A 78 -2.05 8.53 -3.07
N LEU A 79 -1.71 9.13 -4.23
CA LEU A 79 -0.50 9.95 -4.37
C LEU A 79 -0.90 11.42 -4.38
N THR A 80 -0.14 12.24 -3.65
CA THR A 80 -0.27 13.69 -3.73
C THR A 80 0.36 14.18 -5.02
N ARG A 81 0.19 15.47 -5.32
CA ARG A 81 0.81 16.08 -6.49
C ARG A 81 2.33 16.06 -6.43
N GLU A 82 2.89 16.05 -5.23
CA GLU A 82 4.34 15.97 -5.04
C GLU A 82 4.86 14.54 -5.18
N GLY A 83 3.98 13.57 -5.43
CA GLY A 83 4.38 12.18 -5.58
C GLY A 83 4.55 11.42 -4.28
N LYS A 84 3.97 11.93 -3.19
CA LYS A 84 4.01 11.25 -1.88
C LYS A 84 2.76 10.43 -1.67
N ILE A 85 2.87 9.32 -0.93
CA ILE A 85 1.73 8.49 -0.58
C ILE A 85 1.00 9.14 0.59
N SER A 86 -0.28 9.49 0.38
CA SER A 86 -1.11 10.07 1.43
C SER A 86 -2.07 9.07 2.05
N SER A 87 -2.27 7.92 1.39
CA SER A 87 -3.16 6.87 1.89
C SER A 87 -2.76 5.54 1.28
N LEU A 88 -2.83 4.48 2.07
CA LEU A 88 -2.54 3.12 1.62
C LEU A 88 -3.36 2.16 2.46
N GLN A 89 -4.33 1.49 1.85
CA GLN A 89 -5.26 0.63 2.57
C GLN A 89 -5.49 -0.69 1.83
N PRO A 90 -5.40 -1.83 2.54
CA PRO A 90 -5.81 -3.11 2.00
C PRO A 90 -7.30 -3.34 2.22
N THR A 91 -7.93 -4.05 1.30
CA THR A 91 -9.32 -4.47 1.42
C THR A 91 -9.42 -5.92 0.95
N GLU A 92 -10.13 -6.74 1.69
CA GLU A 92 -10.36 -8.12 1.29
C GLU A 92 -11.32 -8.17 0.11
N GLU A 93 -11.06 -9.08 -0.82
CA GLU A 93 -11.97 -9.32 -1.92
C GLU A 93 -13.20 -10.12 -1.52
#